data_ab5f60787001822045bdc3095ca51d98
#
_entry.id   ab5f60787001822045bdc3095ca51d98
#
_cell.length_a   1.000
_cell.length_b   1.000
_cell.length_c   1.000
_cell.angle_alpha   90.00
_cell.angle_beta   90.00
_cell.angle_gamma   90.00
#
_symmetry.space_group_name_H-M   'P 1'
#
loop_
_entity.id
_entity.type
_entity.pdbx_description
1 polymer ?
#
loop_
_entity_poly.entity_id
_entity_poly.type
_entity_poly.pdbx_seq_one_letter_code
_entity_poly.pdbx_strand_id
1 'polypeptide(L)'
;DDSAVFFYRQAWLLAPDNPQALAGLQHVAAIYRDKANERYRQGQLAAALEMIERGLQAQPDDPQLLALQAEHPARVAAAERSARQKAQVQRREGVTPRSAPAGEKNWLERWIDTAVGD
;
A
#
# COMPACT_ATOMS: atom_id res chain seq x y z
N ASP A 1 -7.45 12.79 -12.10
CA ASP A 1 -6.17 12.58 -12.66
C ASP A 1 -5.45 13.89 -12.87
N ASP A 2 -4.26 13.85 -13.44
CA ASP A 2 -3.40 15.03 -13.43
C ASP A 2 -3.98 16.18 -14.23
N SER A 3 -4.71 15.89 -15.30
CA SER A 3 -5.32 16.93 -16.10
C SER A 3 -6.36 17.72 -15.30
N ALA A 4 -7.17 17.00 -14.54
CA ALA A 4 -8.19 17.66 -13.74
C ALA A 4 -7.55 18.52 -12.66
N VAL A 5 -6.50 18.01 -12.02
CA VAL A 5 -5.79 18.80 -11.00
C VAL A 5 -5.22 20.05 -11.61
N PHE A 6 -4.56 19.91 -12.76
CA PHE A 6 -3.98 21.07 -13.43
C PHE A 6 -5.05 22.09 -13.75
N PHE A 7 -6.17 21.65 -14.32
CA PHE A 7 -7.24 22.55 -14.71
C PHE A 7 -7.80 23.31 -13.52
N TYR A 8 -8.10 22.60 -12.45
CA TYR A 8 -8.69 23.21 -11.28
C TYR A 8 -7.72 24.14 -10.57
N ARG A 9 -6.44 23.79 -10.55
CA ARG A 9 -5.45 24.67 -9.94
C ARG A 9 -5.30 25.94 -10.74
N GLN A 10 -5.32 25.86 -12.06
CA GLN A 10 -5.28 27.06 -12.89
C GLN A 10 -6.48 27.94 -12.63
N ALA A 11 -7.66 27.34 -12.57
CA ALA A 11 -8.86 28.09 -12.30
C ALA A 11 -8.80 28.76 -10.93
N TRP A 12 -8.28 28.05 -9.95
CA TRP A 12 -8.18 28.59 -8.59
C TRP A 12 -7.18 29.74 -8.53
N LEU A 13 -6.06 29.61 -9.23
CA LEU A 13 -5.06 30.68 -9.26
C LEU A 13 -5.60 31.95 -9.90
N LEU A 14 -6.44 31.79 -10.91
CA LEU A 14 -7.02 32.92 -11.58
C LEU A 14 -8.15 33.58 -10.79
N ALA A 15 -8.86 32.79 -10.03
CA ALA A 15 -9.98 33.24 -9.23
C ALA A 15 -10.02 32.48 -7.92
N PRO A 16 -9.19 32.85 -6.96
CA PRO A 16 -9.05 32.07 -5.71
C PRO A 16 -10.36 31.93 -4.95
N ASP A 17 -11.28 32.87 -5.17
CA ASP A 17 -12.57 32.79 -4.48
C ASP A 17 -13.60 31.99 -5.24
N ASN A 18 -13.22 31.40 -6.35
CA ASN A 18 -14.16 30.64 -7.17
C ASN A 18 -14.55 29.34 -6.45
N PRO A 19 -15.79 29.23 -5.96
CA PRO A 19 -16.18 28.05 -5.21
C PRO A 19 -16.20 26.79 -6.07
N GLN A 20 -16.43 26.92 -7.36
CA GLN A 20 -16.45 25.74 -8.22
C GLN A 20 -15.05 25.15 -8.39
N ALA A 21 -14.05 26.00 -8.54
CA ALA A 21 -12.68 25.51 -8.65
C ALA A 21 -12.24 24.84 -7.34
N LEU A 22 -12.57 25.44 -6.22
CA LEU A 22 -12.24 24.86 -4.93
C LEU A 22 -12.96 23.54 -4.74
N ALA A 23 -14.24 23.49 -5.06
CA ALA A 23 -15.00 22.25 -4.92
C ALA A 23 -14.44 21.16 -5.83
N GLY A 24 -13.98 21.53 -7.02
CA GLY A 24 -13.36 20.57 -7.92
C GLY A 24 -12.09 19.98 -7.36
N LEU A 25 -11.25 20.83 -6.77
CA LEU A 25 -10.02 20.34 -6.16
C LEU A 25 -10.30 19.45 -4.96
N GLN A 26 -11.30 19.80 -4.16
CA GLN A 26 -11.69 18.99 -3.03
C GLN A 26 -12.23 17.64 -3.48
N HIS A 27 -12.97 17.64 -4.58
CA HIS A 27 -13.49 16.39 -5.12
C HIS A 27 -12.36 15.49 -5.61
N VAL A 28 -11.38 16.07 -6.31
CA VAL A 28 -10.24 15.31 -6.78
C VAL A 28 -9.46 14.72 -5.60
N ALA A 29 -9.27 15.52 -4.54
CA ALA A 29 -8.57 15.05 -3.36
C ALA A 29 -9.32 13.86 -2.73
N ALA A 30 -10.64 13.94 -2.69
CA ALA A 30 -11.44 12.84 -2.13
C ALA A 30 -11.26 11.57 -2.93
N ILE A 31 -11.22 11.68 -4.25
CA ILE A 31 -11.02 10.52 -5.11
C ILE A 31 -9.67 9.87 -4.81
N TYR A 32 -8.61 10.66 -4.69
CA TYR A 32 -7.30 10.10 -4.42
C TYR A 32 -7.20 9.55 -3.01
N ARG A 33 -7.92 10.14 -2.06
CA ARG A 33 -7.98 9.57 -0.72
C ARG A 33 -8.59 8.17 -0.75
N ASP A 34 -9.68 8.02 -1.48
CA ASP A 34 -10.30 6.71 -1.61
C ASP A 34 -9.39 5.72 -2.31
N LYS A 35 -8.70 6.17 -3.35
CA LYS A 35 -7.77 5.30 -4.05
C LYS A 35 -6.61 4.89 -3.15
N ALA A 36 -6.11 5.81 -2.33
CA ALA A 36 -5.03 5.48 -1.41
C ALA A 36 -5.47 4.42 -0.42
N ASN A 37 -6.66 4.58 0.14
CA ASN A 37 -7.17 3.59 1.09
C ASN A 37 -7.35 2.23 0.43
N GLU A 38 -7.78 2.23 -0.81
CA GLU A 38 -7.94 0.98 -1.53
C GLU A 38 -6.58 0.30 -1.76
N ARG A 39 -5.57 1.08 -2.13
CA ARG A 39 -4.23 0.52 -2.30
C ARG A 39 -3.69 -0.06 -1.01
N TYR A 40 -3.95 0.62 0.10
CA TYR A 40 -3.54 0.08 1.40
C TYR A 40 -4.22 -1.25 1.69
N ARG A 41 -5.50 -1.35 1.38
CA ARG A 41 -6.22 -2.61 1.60
C ARG A 41 -5.65 -3.74 0.76
N GLN A 42 -5.11 -3.40 -0.40
CA GLN A 42 -4.49 -4.38 -1.29
C GLN A 42 -3.03 -4.65 -0.96
N GLY A 43 -2.48 -3.99 0.06
CA GLY A 43 -1.09 -4.16 0.43
C GLY A 43 -0.12 -3.45 -0.49
N GLN A 44 -0.60 -2.54 -1.33
CA GLN A 44 0.23 -1.84 -2.29
C GLN A 44 0.65 -0.50 -1.70
N LEU A 45 1.67 -0.55 -0.86
CA LEU A 45 2.06 0.61 -0.05
C LEU A 45 2.61 1.75 -0.91
N ALA A 46 3.47 1.42 -1.86
CA ALA A 46 4.04 2.46 -2.71
C ALA A 46 2.97 3.13 -3.57
N ALA A 47 2.04 2.34 -4.09
CA ALA A 47 0.95 2.89 -4.88
C ALA A 47 0.04 3.76 -4.02
N ALA A 48 -0.17 3.36 -2.77
CA ALA A 48 -0.97 4.17 -1.86
C ALA A 48 -0.33 5.53 -1.62
N LEU A 49 0.97 5.54 -1.41
CA LEU A 49 1.68 6.81 -1.20
C LEU A 49 1.57 7.70 -2.42
N GLU A 50 1.67 7.10 -3.59
CA GLU A 50 1.52 7.87 -4.82
C GLU A 50 0.14 8.52 -4.90
N MET A 51 -0.90 7.82 -4.53
CA MET A 51 -2.24 8.37 -4.53
C MET A 51 -2.35 9.52 -3.51
N ILE A 52 -1.74 9.34 -2.35
CA ILE A 52 -1.72 10.39 -1.34
C ILE A 52 -1.07 11.66 -1.90
N GLU A 53 0.08 11.49 -2.55
CA GLU A 53 0.81 12.63 -3.07
C GLU A 53 0.03 13.33 -4.17
N ARG A 54 -0.64 12.58 -5.02
CA ARG A 54 -1.47 13.18 -6.06
C ARG A 54 -2.64 13.94 -5.47
N GLY A 55 -3.26 13.40 -4.43
CA GLY A 55 -4.33 14.11 -3.76
C GLY A 55 -3.86 15.40 -3.13
N LEU A 56 -2.66 15.39 -2.57
CA LEU A 56 -2.10 16.58 -1.96
C LEU A 56 -1.71 17.62 -3.00
N GLN A 57 -1.46 17.23 -4.23
CA GLN A 57 -1.28 18.21 -5.29
C GLN A 57 -2.55 19.02 -5.52
N ALA A 58 -3.70 18.37 -5.37
CA ALA A 58 -4.97 19.07 -5.52
C ALA A 58 -5.33 19.87 -4.28
N GLN A 59 -5.08 19.31 -3.12
CA GLN A 59 -5.43 19.94 -1.84
C GLN A 59 -4.29 19.74 -0.87
N PRO A 60 -3.28 20.62 -0.88
CA PRO A 60 -2.10 20.43 -0.04
C PRO A 60 -2.39 20.45 1.46
N ASP A 61 -3.50 21.03 1.84
CA ASP A 61 -3.85 21.13 3.26
C ASP A 61 -5.00 20.21 3.64
N ASP A 62 -5.32 19.24 2.80
CA ASP A 62 -6.37 18.29 3.13
C ASP A 62 -5.97 17.49 4.37
N PRO A 63 -6.71 17.61 5.47
CA PRO A 63 -6.27 16.98 6.73
C PRO A 63 -6.25 15.46 6.66
N GLN A 64 -7.14 14.86 5.89
CA GLN A 64 -7.17 13.40 5.80
C GLN A 64 -6.01 12.87 4.99
N LEU A 65 -5.64 13.55 3.91
CA LEU A 65 -4.48 13.14 3.12
C LEU A 65 -3.20 13.37 3.90
N LEU A 66 -3.11 14.48 4.63
CA LEU A 66 -1.94 14.72 5.47
C LEU A 66 -1.81 13.68 6.56
N ALA A 67 -2.93 13.24 7.12
CA ALA A 67 -2.90 12.18 8.12
C ALA A 67 -2.42 10.87 7.50
N LEU A 68 -2.90 10.53 6.31
CA LEU A 68 -2.44 9.33 5.63
C LEU A 68 -0.96 9.40 5.33
N GLN A 69 -0.50 10.57 4.90
CA GLN A 69 0.92 10.74 4.62
C GLN A 69 1.76 10.54 5.88
N ALA A 70 1.29 11.09 6.99
CA ALA A 70 2.01 10.96 8.25
C ALA A 70 2.02 9.53 8.76
N GLU A 71 0.96 8.76 8.49
CA GLU A 71 0.89 7.38 8.93
C GLU A 71 1.64 6.41 8.05
N HIS A 72 2.01 6.85 6.85
CA HIS A 72 2.59 5.92 5.88
C HIS A 72 3.84 5.21 6.39
N PRO A 73 4.81 5.88 7.01
CA PRO A 73 6.00 5.17 7.51
C PRO A 73 5.67 4.10 8.53
N ALA A 74 4.66 4.35 9.36
CA ALA A 74 4.25 3.34 10.34
C ALA A 74 3.64 2.13 9.66
N ARG A 75 2.88 2.35 8.58
CA ARG A 75 2.32 1.24 7.84
C ARG A 75 3.39 0.41 7.16
N VAL A 76 4.41 1.07 6.62
CA VAL A 76 5.54 0.37 6.02
C VAL A 76 6.26 -0.46 7.07
N ALA A 77 6.53 0.13 8.22
CA ALA A 77 7.22 -0.58 9.29
C ALA A 77 6.41 -1.77 9.78
N ALA A 78 5.10 -1.61 9.88
CA ALA A 78 4.24 -2.71 10.30
C ALA A 78 4.26 -3.86 9.29
N ALA A 79 4.24 -3.52 8.01
CA ALA A 79 4.29 -4.54 6.97
C ALA A 79 5.61 -5.29 7.00
N GLU A 80 6.70 -4.58 7.25
CA GLU A 80 8.00 -5.21 7.33
C GLU A 80 8.10 -6.13 8.54
N ARG A 81 7.56 -5.69 9.67
CA ARG A 81 7.54 -6.55 10.86
C ARG A 81 6.72 -7.81 10.63
N SER A 82 5.59 -7.65 9.98
CA SER A 82 4.74 -8.79 9.68
C SER A 82 5.45 -9.78 8.77
N ALA A 83 6.15 -9.28 7.76
CA ALA A 83 6.88 -10.15 6.84
C ALA A 83 7.99 -10.90 7.56
N ARG A 84 8.71 -10.21 8.44
CA ARG A 84 9.77 -10.87 9.21
C ARG A 84 9.21 -11.91 10.15
N GLN A 85 8.06 -11.61 10.74
CA GLN A 85 7.44 -12.55 11.65
C GLN A 85 7.02 -13.82 10.94
N LYS A 86 6.43 -13.68 9.77
CA LYS A 86 6.04 -14.84 8.98
C LYS A 86 7.25 -15.68 8.59
N ALA A 87 8.32 -15.02 8.19
CA ALA A 87 9.53 -15.74 7.83
C ALA A 87 10.10 -16.49 9.02
N GLN A 88 10.05 -15.89 10.20
CA GLN A 88 10.56 -16.56 11.40
C GLN A 88 9.71 -17.75 11.77
N VAL A 89 8.40 -17.63 11.67
CA VAL A 89 7.52 -18.73 11.98
C VAL A 89 7.81 -19.90 11.05
N GLN A 90 7.97 -19.62 9.78
CA GLN A 90 8.26 -20.68 8.81
C GLN A 90 9.59 -21.36 9.14
N ARG A 91 10.59 -20.60 9.49
CA ARG A 91 11.88 -21.18 9.84
C ARG A 91 11.81 -21.99 11.12
N ARG A 92 11.07 -21.46 12.10
CA ARG A 92 11.00 -22.11 13.40
C ARG A 92 10.28 -23.43 13.32
N GLU A 93 9.26 -23.50 12.49
CA GLU A 93 8.52 -24.74 12.36
C GLU A 93 9.25 -25.76 11.54
N GLY A 94 10.39 -25.41 11.00
CA GLY A 94 11.12 -26.34 10.16
C GLY A 94 10.32 -26.71 8.95
N VAL A 95 9.43 -25.87 8.56
CA VAL A 95 8.57 -26.15 7.43
C VAL A 95 9.41 -26.17 6.18
N THR A 96 9.18 -27.18 5.37
CA THR A 96 9.82 -27.19 4.09
C THR A 96 9.42 -25.96 3.32
N PRO A 97 10.33 -25.44 2.57
CA PRO A 97 9.98 -24.30 1.74
C PRO A 97 8.80 -24.66 0.87
N ARG A 98 7.97 -23.71 0.66
CA ARG A 98 6.86 -23.92 -0.21
C ARG A 98 7.26 -24.29 -1.58
N SER A 99 8.47 -24.04 -1.89
CA SER A 99 9.02 -24.48 -3.14
C SER A 99 9.07 -25.98 -3.22
N ALA A 100 9.00 -26.66 -2.10
CA ALA A 100 8.95 -28.11 -2.13
C ALA A 100 7.64 -28.51 -2.76
N PRO A 101 7.65 -29.05 -3.94
CA PRO A 101 6.41 -29.43 -4.60
C PRO A 101 5.74 -30.54 -3.87
N ALA A 102 4.48 -30.62 -4.13
CA ALA A 102 3.71 -31.69 -3.53
C ALA A 102 4.27 -33.04 -3.90
N GLY A 103 4.71 -33.16 -5.12
CA GLY A 103 5.26 -34.45 -5.55
C GLY A 103 6.45 -34.80 -4.75
N GLU A 104 7.05 -33.85 -4.13
CA GLU A 104 8.21 -34.15 -3.35
C GLU A 104 7.93 -34.49 -1.95
N LYS A 105 6.69 -34.62 -1.64
CA LYS A 105 6.41 -35.19 -0.37
C LYS A 105 7.05 -36.51 -0.21
N ASN A 106 7.18 -37.26 -1.30
CA ASN A 106 7.86 -38.51 -1.21
C ASN A 106 9.30 -38.36 -0.78
N TRP A 107 9.97 -37.40 -1.38
CA TRP A 107 11.35 -37.18 -0.99
C TRP A 107 11.41 -36.65 0.44
N LEU A 108 10.44 -35.83 0.79
CA LEU A 108 10.40 -35.33 2.15
C LEU A 108 10.17 -36.44 3.11
N GLU A 109 9.25 -37.30 2.80
CA GLU A 109 9.01 -38.48 3.64
C GLU A 109 10.22 -39.36 3.69
N ARG A 110 10.84 -39.58 2.55
CA ARG A 110 12.07 -40.35 2.53
C ARG A 110 13.15 -39.61 3.28
N TRP A 111 13.19 -38.32 3.14
CA TRP A 111 14.21 -37.55 3.85
C TRP A 111 13.97 -37.64 5.34
N ILE A 112 12.77 -37.51 5.75
CA ILE A 112 12.42 -37.68 7.15
C ILE A 112 12.73 -39.08 7.57
N ASP A 113 12.27 -40.01 6.80
CA ASP A 113 12.54 -41.39 7.11
C ASP A 113 14.01 -41.69 7.07
N THR A 114 14.68 -41.17 6.08
CA THR A 114 16.11 -41.37 5.98
C THR A 114 16.83 -40.61 7.05
N ALA A 115 16.47 -39.39 7.20
CA ALA A 115 17.09 -38.56 8.22
C ALA A 115 16.75 -39.10 9.58
N VAL A 116 15.59 -39.69 9.69
CA VAL A 116 15.19 -40.25 10.93
C VAL A 116 15.10 -41.73 10.83
N GLY A 117 15.32 -42.23 9.72
CA GLY A 117 15.23 -43.66 9.68
C GLY A 117 15.04 -44.22 8.33
N ASP A 118 15.03 -43.47 7.40
CA ASP A 118 14.85 -44.11 6.13
C ASP A 118 16.07 -43.92 5.27
#